data_5f68d6a616f25c15f40cb74391f2fbf1
#
_entry.id   5f68d6a616f25c15f40cb74391f2fbf1
#
_cell.length_a   1.000
_cell.length_b   1.000
_cell.length_c   1.000
_cell.angle_alpha   90.00
_cell.angle_beta   90.00
_cell.angle_gamma   90.00
#
_symmetry.space_group_name_H-M   'P 1'
#
loop_
_entity.id
_entity.type
_entity.pdbx_description
1 polymer ?
#
loop_
_entity_poly.entity_id
_entity_poly.type
_entity_poly.pdbx_seq_one_letter_code
_entity_poly.pdbx_strand_id
1 'polypeptide(L)' 'MIIEKKKWDYLADIRARTGAKTLYINSTPKGVYQWDLGAVSEPEWALKRLPITTDFANKATNERLAGFLDIRHAELLLV' A
#
# COMPACT_ATOMS: atom_id res chain seq x y z
N MET A 1 -2.94 -1.19 -7.87
CA MET A 1 -3.12 -1.35 -6.42
C MET A 1 -2.64 -0.09 -5.72
N ILE A 2 -3.42 0.43 -4.81
CA ILE A 2 -3.12 1.71 -4.15
C ILE A 2 -2.52 1.45 -2.78
N ILE A 3 -1.43 2.14 -2.47
CA ILE A 3 -0.84 2.15 -1.14
C ILE A 3 -0.72 3.60 -0.66
N GLU A 4 -1.10 3.86 0.60
CA GLU A 4 -0.91 5.16 1.19
C GLU A 4 0.57 5.41 1.49
N LYS A 5 1.02 6.65 1.26
CA LYS A 5 2.41 7.02 1.54
C LYS A 5 2.77 6.81 3.01
N LYS A 6 1.83 7.07 3.91
CA LYS A 6 2.04 6.85 5.34
C LYS A 6 2.41 5.40 5.65
N LYS A 7 1.75 4.45 5.00
CA LYS A 7 2.06 3.03 5.17
C LYS A 7 3.40 2.67 4.55
N TRP A 8 3.69 3.20 3.38
CA TRP A 8 4.99 3.01 2.73
C TRP A 8 6.12 3.49 3.63
N ASP A 9 6.00 4.71 4.16
CA ASP A 9 7.02 5.30 5.03
C ASP A 9 7.21 4.49 6.31
N TYR A 10 6.12 4.02 6.90
CA TYR A 10 6.18 3.17 8.10
C TYR A 10 6.94 1.88 7.84
N LEU A 11 6.64 1.20 6.74
CA LEU A 11 7.30 -0.05 6.40
C LEU A 11 8.75 0.15 6.00
N ALA A 12 9.04 1.26 5.31
CA ALA A 12 10.42 1.61 4.98
C ALA A 12 11.26 1.89 6.22
N ASP A 13 10.67 2.53 7.22
CA ASP A 13 11.34 2.80 8.49
C ASP A 13 11.65 1.50 9.23
N ILE A 14 10.70 0.56 9.29
CA ILE A 14 10.92 -0.75 9.90
C ILE A 14 12.06 -1.48 9.20
N ARG A 15 12.07 -1.47 7.86
CA ARG A 15 13.13 -2.13 7.09
C ARG A 15 14.48 -1.52 7.38
N ALA A 16 14.56 -0.19 7.47
CA ALA A 16 15.82 0.50 7.75
C ALA A 16 16.35 0.21 9.14
N ARG A 17 15.47 0.04 10.13
CA ARG A 17 15.86 -0.20 11.52
C ARG A 17 16.18 -1.65 11.82
N THR A 18 15.49 -2.58 11.19
CA THR A 18 15.56 -3.99 11.55
C THR A 18 16.20 -4.87 10.47
N GLY A 19 16.31 -4.36 9.25
CA GLY A 19 16.73 -5.17 8.11
C GLY A 19 15.68 -6.19 7.68
N ALA A 20 14.47 -6.13 8.25
CA ALA A 20 13.43 -7.08 7.95
C ALA A 20 12.86 -6.83 6.54
N LYS A 21 12.42 -7.93 5.91
CA LYS A 21 11.73 -7.85 4.64
C LYS A 21 10.34 -7.28 4.85
N THR A 22 9.95 -6.28 4.05
CA THR A 22 8.64 -5.67 4.17
C THR A 22 7.77 -6.09 3.00
N LEU A 23 6.66 -6.75 3.31
CA LEU A 23 5.75 -7.28 2.32
C LEU A 23 4.40 -6.57 2.44
N TYR A 24 3.84 -6.24 1.29
CA TYR A 24 2.49 -5.71 1.22
C TYR A 24 1.60 -6.72 0.52
N ILE A 25 0.60 -7.21 1.23
CA ILE A 25 -0.29 -8.25 0.72
C ILE A 25 -1.67 -7.66 0.52
N ASN A 26 -2.26 -7.93 -0.64
CA ASN A 26 -3.61 -7.48 -0.93
C ASN A 26 -4.44 -8.59 -1.56
N SER A 27 -5.62 -8.80 -1.01
CA SER A 27 -6.57 -9.76 -1.51
C SER A 27 -7.54 -9.06 -2.46
N THR A 28 -7.68 -9.62 -3.65
CA THR A 28 -8.60 -9.10 -4.66
C THR A 28 -9.50 -10.22 -5.17
N PRO A 29 -10.60 -9.90 -5.86
CA PRO A 29 -11.43 -10.96 -6.48
C PRO A 29 -10.68 -11.84 -7.47
N LYS A 30 -9.56 -11.37 -7.99
CA LYS A 30 -8.73 -12.11 -8.95
C LYS A 30 -7.62 -12.92 -8.30
N GLY A 31 -7.40 -12.75 -7.01
CA GLY A 31 -6.37 -13.47 -6.29
C GLY A 31 -5.71 -12.65 -5.20
N VAL A 32 -4.77 -13.25 -4.51
CA VAL A 32 -3.99 -12.62 -3.45
C VAL A 32 -2.61 -12.31 -3.98
N TYR A 33 -2.21 -11.05 -3.92
CA TYR A 33 -0.94 -10.57 -4.45
C TYR A 33 -0.05 -10.03 -3.34
N GLN A 34 1.24 -10.20 -3.51
CA GLN A 34 2.24 -9.73 -2.56
C GLN A 34 3.30 -8.91 -3.28
N TRP A 35 3.63 -7.75 -2.71
CA TRP A 35 4.74 -6.92 -3.15
C TRP A 35 5.82 -6.91 -2.08
N ASP A 36 7.07 -7.12 -2.51
CA ASP A 36 8.24 -6.85 -1.67
C ASP A 36 8.60 -5.39 -1.84
N LEU A 37 8.28 -4.58 -0.85
CA LEU A 37 8.45 -3.13 -0.94
C LEU A 37 9.92 -2.72 -1.01
N GLY A 38 10.83 -3.60 -0.62
CA GLY A 38 12.26 -3.36 -0.77
C GLY A 38 12.77 -3.59 -2.18
N ALA A 39 12.02 -4.34 -3.00
CA ALA A 39 12.43 -4.69 -4.36
C ALA A 39 11.72 -3.85 -5.43
N VAL A 40 10.63 -3.18 -5.09
CA VAL A 40 9.90 -2.35 -6.05
C VAL A 40 10.31 -0.89 -5.91
N SER A 41 10.22 -0.16 -7.03
CA SER A 41 10.49 1.27 -7.02
C SER A 41 9.41 2.02 -6.26
N GLU A 42 9.80 3.10 -5.59
CA GLU A 42 8.85 3.95 -4.90
C GLU A 42 7.84 4.53 -5.90
N PRO A 43 6.53 4.44 -5.61
CA PRO A 43 5.52 4.98 -6.52
C PRO A 43 5.54 6.51 -6.53
N GLU A 44 4.95 7.09 -7.55
CA GLU A 44 4.66 8.52 -7.54
C GLU A 44 3.51 8.79 -6.59
N TRP A 45 3.71 9.77 -5.70
CA TRP A 45 2.71 10.12 -4.70
C TRP A 45 1.83 11.24 -5.21
N ALA A 46 0.52 11.06 -5.04
CA ALA A 46 -0.46 12.08 -5.39
C ALA A 46 -1.54 12.11 -4.32
N LEU A 47 -2.14 13.28 -4.12
CA LEU A 47 -3.28 13.39 -3.22
C LEU A 47 -4.47 12.66 -3.82
N LYS A 48 -4.98 11.71 -3.07
CA LYS A 48 -6.17 10.96 -3.45
C LYS A 48 -7.21 11.08 -2.38
N ARG A 49 -8.45 11.20 -2.80
CA ARG A 49 -9.58 11.24 -1.90
C ARG A 49 -10.00 9.80 -1.61
N LEU A 50 -9.75 9.38 -0.38
CA LEU A 50 -10.05 8.01 0.06
C LEU A 50 -11.25 8.04 0.99
N PRO A 51 -12.20 7.10 0.85
CA PRO A 51 -13.35 7.04 1.73
C PRO A 51 -12.93 6.64 3.15
N ILE A 52 -13.59 7.22 4.13
CA ILE A 52 -13.45 6.82 5.52
C ILE A 52 -14.51 5.76 5.77
N THR A 53 -14.06 4.55 6.04
CA THR A 53 -14.97 3.41 6.15
C THR A 53 -15.44 3.15 7.57
N THR A 54 -14.78 3.71 8.57
CA THR A 54 -15.03 3.35 9.97
C THR A 54 -15.46 4.51 10.85
N ASP A 55 -15.43 5.74 10.35
CA ASP A 55 -15.77 6.91 11.14
C ASP A 55 -17.11 7.50 10.68
N PHE A 56 -18.15 7.21 11.42
CA PHE A 56 -19.48 7.73 11.13
C PHE A 56 -19.66 9.19 11.56
N ALA A 57 -18.82 9.69 12.44
CA ALA A 57 -18.90 11.06 12.88
C ALA A 57 -18.34 12.03 11.84
N ASN A 58 -17.40 11.57 11.07
CA ASN A 58 -16.80 12.36 9.99
C ASN A 58 -17.17 11.75 8.65
N LYS A 59 -18.17 12.31 8.03
CA LYS A 59 -18.68 11.80 6.74
C LYS A 59 -17.84 12.23 5.56
N ALA A 60 -16.80 13.01 5.79
CA ALA A 60 -15.95 13.49 4.71
C ALA A 60 -14.99 12.39 4.24
N THR A 61 -14.55 12.54 3.01
CA THR A 61 -13.41 11.77 2.51
C THR A 61 -12.13 12.44 2.96
N ASN A 62 -11.11 11.67 3.25
CA ASN A 62 -9.79 12.20 3.53
C ASN A 62 -8.96 12.26 2.27
N GLU A 63 -8.25 13.38 2.09
CA GLU A 63 -7.23 13.44 1.08
C GLU A 63 -5.93 12.93 1.68
N ARG A 64 -5.34 11.92 1.03
CA ARG A 64 -4.09 11.32 1.49
C ARG A 64 -3.17 11.11 0.32
N LEU A 65 -1.87 11.24 0.59
CA LEU A 65 -0.88 10.86 -0.40
C LEU A 65 -0.91 9.36 -0.59
N ALA A 66 -1.11 8.94 -1.83
CA ALA A 66 -1.14 7.54 -2.20
C ALA A 66 -0.51 7.34 -3.57
N GLY A 67 -0.05 6.13 -3.83
CA GLY A 67 0.53 5.77 -5.10
C GLY A 67 0.03 4.41 -5.58
N PHE A 68 0.37 4.06 -6.81
CA PHE A 68 0.00 2.77 -7.36
C PHE A 68 1.18 1.81 -7.30
N LEU A 69 0.90 0.59 -6.85
CA LEU A 69 1.80 -0.54 -7.01
C LEU A 69 1.37 -1.32 -8.24
N ASP A 70 2.31 -1.54 -9.15
CA ASP A 70 2.04 -2.25 -10.39
C ASP A 70 1.89 -3.75 -10.10
N ILE A 71 0.77 -4.31 -10.52
CA ILE A 71 0.49 -5.73 -10.30
C ILE A 71 1.51 -6.64 -11.01
N ARG A 72 2.16 -6.14 -12.05
CA ARG A 72 3.20 -6.90 -12.74
C ARG A 72 4.45 -7.14 -11.89
N HIS A 73 4.63 -6.34 -10.84
CA HIS A 73 5.73 -6.51 -9.89
C HIS A 73 5.32 -7.29 -8.65
N ALA A 74 4.10 -7.77 -8.60
CA ALA A 74 3.59 -8.56 -7.49
C ALA A 74 3.84 -10.05 -7.72
N GLU A 75 3.93 -10.77 -6.62
CA GLU A 75 3.87 -12.23 -6.63
C GLU A 75 2.42 -12.67 -6.39
N LEU A 76 1.92 -13.54 -7.25
CA LEU A 76 0.60 -14.12 -7.05
C LEU A 76 0.73 -15.27 -6.06
N LEU A 77 0.09 -15.14 -4.91
CA LEU A 77 0.14 -16.14 -3.84
C LEU A 77 -0.99 -17.14 -3.95
N LEU A 78 -2.17 -16.67 -4.35
CA LEU A 78 -3.36 -17.48 -4.38
C LEU A 78 -4.35 -16.94 -5.40
N VAL A 79 -4.92 -17.80 -6.16
CA VAL A 79 -5.95 -17.43 -7.15
C VAL A 79 -7.34 -17.77 -6.61
#